data_70397788c44f810402abc280e88c86d6
#
_entry.id   70397788c44f810402abc280e88c86d6
#
_cell.length_a   1.000
_cell.length_b   1.000
_cell.length_c   1.000
_cell.angle_alpha   90.00
_cell.angle_beta   90.00
_cell.angle_gamma   90.00
#
_symmetry.space_group_name_H-M   'P 1'
#
loop_
_entity.id
_entity.type
_entity.pdbx_description
1 polymer ?
#
loop_
_entity_poly.entity_id
_entity_poly.type
_entity_poly.pdbx_seq_one_letter_code
_entity_poly.pdbx_strand_id
1 'polypeptide(L)'
;MIIDYTFDEVKNYLPAKKTRSNKYDSGELLLIGGDVDYPGAIILASQMAIKSGAGLVYLYTCSKNVIKVLDKHPEIIAFDSKDRLLEIISRDITVLAGPGTKDNNWTKETFDLIKNKPLTIILDAAFMKKIKLENSFKTRILLPHEGEAARLLGIQSSEVKDNRLDSIKSINDKYDSIVVLKGYRTLISDGKNIYRCLDGDSKLSTAGTGDILAGLISSLLAQGVKPMDSCKLGVAIHGSCAEKSNF
;
A
#
# COMPACT_ATOMS: atom_id res chain seq x y z
N MET A 1 -24.51 4.07 0.44
CA MET A 1 -24.80 2.69 0.96
C MET A 1 -23.51 2.09 1.44
N ILE A 2 -23.51 1.36 2.56
CA ILE A 2 -22.34 0.60 3.03
C ILE A 2 -22.59 -0.86 2.64
N ILE A 3 -21.56 -1.49 2.08
CA ILE A 3 -21.59 -2.89 1.65
C ILE A 3 -20.63 -3.66 2.54
N ASP A 4 -21.16 -4.52 3.40
CA ASP A 4 -20.37 -5.41 4.23
C ASP A 4 -19.86 -6.58 3.39
N TYR A 5 -18.64 -7.05 3.69
CA TYR A 5 -18.06 -8.19 3.00
C TYR A 5 -17.04 -8.94 3.87
N THR A 6 -16.79 -10.20 3.50
CA THR A 6 -15.81 -11.10 4.11
C THR A 6 -14.88 -11.67 3.05
N PHE A 7 -13.84 -12.38 3.49
CA PHE A 7 -12.91 -13.07 2.59
C PHE A 7 -13.62 -14.07 1.68
N ASP A 8 -14.62 -14.79 2.17
CA ASP A 8 -15.35 -15.77 1.38
C ASP A 8 -16.07 -15.18 0.17
N GLU A 9 -16.49 -13.91 0.27
CA GLU A 9 -17.18 -13.21 -0.82
C GLU A 9 -16.21 -12.63 -1.86
N VAL A 10 -14.94 -12.40 -1.50
CA VAL A 10 -13.94 -11.78 -2.39
C VAL A 10 -12.81 -12.73 -2.82
N LYS A 11 -12.75 -13.96 -2.31
CA LYS A 11 -11.69 -14.93 -2.65
C LYS A 11 -11.59 -15.25 -4.14
N ASN A 12 -12.67 -15.08 -4.89
CA ASN A 12 -12.69 -15.28 -6.35
C ASN A 12 -11.88 -14.21 -7.11
N TYR A 13 -11.47 -13.12 -6.46
CA TYR A 13 -10.56 -12.13 -7.04
C TYR A 13 -9.08 -12.53 -6.96
N LEU A 14 -8.76 -13.65 -6.27
CA LEU A 14 -7.39 -14.17 -6.23
C LEU A 14 -6.87 -14.41 -7.66
N PRO A 15 -5.66 -13.91 -7.97
CA PRO A 15 -5.09 -14.10 -9.29
C PRO A 15 -4.85 -15.58 -9.57
N ALA A 16 -5.38 -16.08 -10.69
CA ALA A 16 -5.13 -17.44 -11.12
C ALA A 16 -3.70 -17.55 -11.69
N LYS A 17 -2.86 -18.40 -11.09
CA LYS A 17 -1.55 -18.71 -11.66
C LYS A 17 -1.72 -19.56 -12.93
N LYS A 18 -1.19 -19.07 -14.05
CA LYS A 18 -1.12 -19.85 -15.28
C LYS A 18 -0.08 -20.95 -15.12
N THR A 19 -0.36 -22.14 -15.62
CA THR A 19 0.56 -23.30 -15.57
C THR A 19 1.92 -23.01 -16.25
N ARG A 20 1.92 -22.13 -17.26
CA ARG A 20 3.13 -21.64 -17.93
C ARG A 20 3.19 -20.12 -17.72
N SER A 21 3.82 -19.68 -16.66
CA SER A 21 4.08 -18.27 -16.38
C SER A 21 5.56 -18.05 -16.05
N ASN A 22 6.09 -16.90 -16.45
CA ASN A 22 7.40 -16.42 -16.06
C ASN A 22 7.25 -15.31 -15.02
N LYS A 23 8.37 -14.81 -14.49
CA LYS A 23 8.39 -13.77 -13.46
C LYS A 23 7.71 -12.45 -13.89
N TYR A 24 7.71 -12.12 -15.17
CA TYR A 24 7.08 -10.92 -15.71
C TYR A 24 5.55 -11.06 -15.79
N ASP A 25 5.04 -12.27 -16.01
CA ASP A 25 3.60 -12.56 -16.04
C ASP A 25 2.93 -12.38 -14.67
N SER A 26 3.71 -12.46 -13.58
CA SER A 26 3.25 -12.26 -12.20
C SER A 26 3.38 -10.81 -11.73
N GLY A 27 3.69 -9.89 -12.65
CA GLY A 27 3.75 -8.45 -12.42
C GLY A 27 5.03 -7.93 -11.78
N GLU A 28 5.35 -6.69 -12.09
CA GLU A 28 6.48 -5.96 -11.52
C GLU A 28 5.97 -4.95 -10.49
N LEU A 29 6.64 -4.87 -9.36
CA LEU A 29 6.31 -3.98 -8.26
C LEU A 29 7.54 -3.20 -7.82
N LEU A 30 7.43 -1.89 -7.75
CA LEU A 30 8.44 -1.01 -7.13
C LEU A 30 7.96 -0.58 -5.75
N LEU A 31 8.75 -0.87 -4.72
CA LEU A 31 8.57 -0.31 -3.40
C LEU A 31 9.52 0.88 -3.21
N ILE A 32 9.04 1.93 -2.54
CA ILE A 32 9.80 3.13 -2.18
C ILE A 32 9.59 3.37 -0.69
N GLY A 33 10.65 3.21 0.11
CA GLY A 33 10.53 3.36 1.55
C GLY A 33 11.80 2.97 2.32
N GLY A 34 11.65 2.83 3.64
CA GLY A 34 12.76 2.47 4.50
C GLY A 34 13.73 3.63 4.71
N ASP A 35 13.31 4.64 5.47
CA ASP A 35 14.22 5.67 5.96
C ASP A 35 15.31 5.07 6.87
N VAL A 36 16.37 5.81 7.12
CA VAL A 36 17.58 5.36 7.81
C VAL A 36 17.26 4.55 9.07
N ASP A 37 16.29 4.99 9.87
CA ASP A 37 15.94 4.39 11.16
C ASP A 37 14.83 3.33 11.08
N TYR A 38 14.18 3.17 9.90
CA TYR A 38 12.99 2.31 9.75
C TYR A 38 13.09 1.29 8.62
N PRO A 39 14.19 0.49 8.57
CA PRO A 39 14.31 -0.56 7.55
C PRO A 39 13.27 -1.67 7.71
N GLY A 40 12.80 -1.93 8.95
CA GLY A 40 11.88 -3.03 9.23
C GLY A 40 10.57 -2.93 8.47
N ALA A 41 9.98 -1.76 8.40
CA ALA A 41 8.71 -1.53 7.71
C ALA A 41 8.77 -1.91 6.22
N ILE A 42 9.80 -1.41 5.51
CA ILE A 42 9.94 -1.71 4.07
C ILE A 42 10.34 -3.15 3.82
N ILE A 43 11.08 -3.78 4.75
CA ILE A 43 11.41 -5.21 4.69
C ILE A 43 10.12 -6.04 4.80
N LEU A 44 9.24 -5.74 5.76
CA LEU A 44 7.96 -6.43 5.93
C LEU A 44 7.06 -6.29 4.70
N ALA A 45 6.93 -5.06 4.16
CA ALA A 45 6.15 -4.81 2.95
C ALA A 45 6.70 -5.58 1.75
N SER A 46 8.03 -5.57 1.55
CA SER A 46 8.69 -6.26 0.43
C SER A 46 8.56 -7.77 0.56
N GLN A 47 8.76 -8.31 1.75
CA GLN A 47 8.61 -9.75 2.03
C GLN A 47 7.18 -10.21 1.74
N MET A 48 6.18 -9.44 2.19
CA MET A 48 4.79 -9.76 1.93
C MET A 48 4.48 -9.68 0.43
N ALA A 49 5.00 -8.70 -0.28
CA ALA A 49 4.79 -8.57 -1.72
C ALA A 49 5.26 -9.81 -2.47
N ILE A 50 6.46 -10.33 -2.16
CA ILE A 50 6.98 -11.57 -2.77
C ILE A 50 6.12 -12.77 -2.38
N LYS A 51 5.84 -12.95 -1.08
CA LYS A 51 5.06 -14.08 -0.57
C LYS A 51 3.63 -14.10 -1.14
N SER A 52 3.09 -12.94 -1.49
CA SER A 52 1.77 -12.80 -2.10
C SER A 52 1.77 -12.98 -3.62
N GLY A 53 2.93 -13.24 -4.24
CA GLY A 53 3.02 -13.66 -5.62
C GLY A 53 3.49 -12.62 -6.64
N ALA A 54 3.94 -11.43 -6.23
CA ALA A 54 4.60 -10.49 -7.13
C ALA A 54 5.81 -11.15 -7.81
N GLY A 55 5.94 -10.99 -9.13
CA GLY A 55 6.95 -11.69 -9.93
C GLY A 55 8.35 -11.08 -9.82
N LEU A 56 8.43 -9.76 -9.82
CA LEU A 56 9.66 -9.00 -9.60
C LEU A 56 9.40 -7.86 -8.62
N VAL A 57 10.23 -7.78 -7.59
CA VAL A 57 10.16 -6.73 -6.57
C VAL A 57 11.43 -5.89 -6.59
N TYR A 58 11.27 -4.65 -7.03
CA TYR A 58 12.28 -3.60 -6.94
C TYR A 58 12.08 -2.82 -5.65
N LEU A 59 13.15 -2.40 -5.02
CA LEU A 59 13.10 -1.58 -3.81
C LEU A 59 14.08 -0.41 -3.91
N TYR A 60 13.54 0.81 -3.95
CA TYR A 60 14.29 2.04 -3.75
C TYR A 60 14.26 2.44 -2.27
N THR A 61 15.41 2.50 -1.64
CA THR A 61 15.56 2.76 -0.21
C THR A 61 16.80 3.60 0.10
N CYS A 62 16.94 4.06 1.34
CA CYS A 62 18.18 4.72 1.77
C CYS A 62 19.39 3.79 1.67
N SER A 63 20.55 4.33 1.26
CA SER A 63 21.80 3.57 1.02
C SER A 63 22.16 2.60 2.15
N LYS A 64 22.01 3.07 3.41
CA LYS A 64 22.28 2.26 4.61
C LYS A 64 21.41 1.03 4.78
N ASN A 65 20.29 0.97 4.06
CA ASN A 65 19.31 -0.11 4.18
C ASN A 65 19.42 -1.14 3.03
N VAL A 66 20.09 -0.80 1.92
CA VAL A 66 20.23 -1.71 0.77
C VAL A 66 20.81 -3.06 1.21
N ILE A 67 21.95 -3.06 1.89
CA ILE A 67 22.59 -4.30 2.37
C ILE A 67 21.70 -5.03 3.38
N LYS A 68 21.05 -4.31 4.32
CA LYS A 68 20.17 -4.93 5.32
C LYS A 68 18.99 -5.69 4.70
N VAL A 69 18.49 -5.20 3.55
CA VAL A 69 17.44 -5.86 2.78
C VAL A 69 18.00 -7.10 2.08
N LEU A 70 19.11 -6.95 1.35
CA LEU A 70 19.70 -8.03 0.58
C LEU A 70 20.17 -9.20 1.44
N ASP A 71 20.67 -8.93 2.65
CA ASP A 71 21.07 -9.96 3.61
C ASP A 71 19.89 -10.86 4.05
N LYS A 72 18.68 -10.33 4.06
CA LYS A 72 17.48 -11.06 4.48
C LYS A 72 16.65 -11.57 3.31
N HIS A 73 16.68 -10.86 2.21
CA HIS A 73 15.82 -11.07 1.03
C HIS A 73 16.63 -10.87 -0.24
N PRO A 74 17.51 -11.82 -0.60
CA PRO A 74 18.36 -11.73 -1.81
C PRO A 74 17.54 -11.75 -3.11
N GLU A 75 16.29 -12.17 -3.06
CA GLU A 75 15.33 -12.14 -4.16
C GLU A 75 14.81 -10.75 -4.52
N ILE A 76 15.02 -9.75 -3.64
CA ILE A 76 14.63 -8.35 -3.87
C ILE A 76 15.76 -7.61 -4.61
N ILE A 77 15.37 -6.79 -5.58
CA ILE A 77 16.29 -5.93 -6.31
C ILE A 77 16.36 -4.56 -5.61
N ALA A 78 17.15 -4.49 -4.51
CA ALA A 78 17.29 -3.27 -3.72
C ALA A 78 18.37 -2.33 -4.27
N PHE A 79 18.09 -1.01 -4.26
CA PHE A 79 19.01 0.02 -4.76
C PHE A 79 18.69 1.40 -4.15
N ASP A 80 19.65 2.36 -4.30
CA ASP A 80 19.54 3.75 -3.84
C ASP A 80 19.83 4.77 -4.96
N SER A 81 20.05 4.30 -6.20
CA SER A 81 20.32 5.14 -7.36
C SER A 81 19.06 5.85 -7.86
N LYS A 82 19.08 7.19 -7.92
CA LYS A 82 18.01 8.01 -8.49
C LYS A 82 17.83 7.75 -9.99
N ASP A 83 18.90 7.55 -10.74
CA ASP A 83 18.83 7.28 -12.19
C ASP A 83 18.09 5.96 -12.45
N ARG A 84 18.41 4.94 -11.65
CA ARG A 84 17.73 3.65 -11.73
C ARG A 84 16.26 3.76 -11.33
N LEU A 85 15.93 4.58 -10.32
CA LEU A 85 14.53 4.89 -9.97
C LEU A 85 13.80 5.48 -11.17
N LEU A 86 14.38 6.50 -11.81
CA LEU A 86 13.79 7.19 -12.98
C LEU A 86 13.60 6.22 -14.17
N GLU A 87 14.56 5.33 -14.41
CA GLU A 87 14.44 4.27 -15.42
C GLU A 87 13.25 3.35 -15.13
N ILE A 88 13.11 2.86 -13.89
CA ILE A 88 12.05 1.91 -13.52
C ILE A 88 10.67 2.57 -13.60
N ILE A 89 10.49 3.79 -13.09
CA ILE A 89 9.20 4.49 -13.13
C ILE A 89 8.82 5.04 -14.52
N SER A 90 9.68 4.88 -15.52
CA SER A 90 9.32 5.14 -16.92
C SER A 90 8.51 4.01 -17.56
N ARG A 91 8.44 2.86 -16.90
CA ARG A 91 7.67 1.68 -17.31
C ARG A 91 6.25 1.75 -16.72
N ASP A 92 5.33 0.95 -17.27
CA ASP A 92 4.00 0.74 -16.65
C ASP A 92 4.16 -0.23 -15.46
N ILE A 93 4.52 0.30 -14.31
CA ILE A 93 4.80 -0.45 -13.09
C ILE A 93 3.90 0.02 -11.94
N THR A 94 3.48 -0.93 -11.09
CA THR A 94 2.82 -0.61 -9.83
C THR A 94 3.84 -0.10 -8.81
N VAL A 95 3.50 0.96 -8.10
CA VAL A 95 4.38 1.57 -7.08
C VAL A 95 3.70 1.56 -5.71
N LEU A 96 4.41 1.07 -4.70
CA LEU A 96 4.08 1.29 -3.28
C LEU A 96 5.09 2.27 -2.70
N ALA A 97 4.64 3.44 -2.22
CA ALA A 97 5.52 4.42 -1.59
C ALA A 97 5.02 4.76 -0.18
N GLY A 98 5.90 4.61 0.81
CA GLY A 98 5.57 5.03 2.17
C GLY A 98 6.10 4.17 3.32
N PRO A 99 6.06 2.83 3.29
CA PRO A 99 6.47 2.02 4.44
C PRO A 99 7.83 2.44 5.01
N GLY A 100 7.86 2.74 6.31
CA GLY A 100 9.08 3.16 7.00
C GLY A 100 9.61 4.53 6.62
N THR A 101 8.76 5.47 6.18
CA THR A 101 9.22 6.82 5.81
C THR A 101 8.82 7.87 6.84
N LYS A 102 9.67 8.89 6.98
CA LYS A 102 9.42 10.12 7.74
C LYS A 102 9.20 11.31 6.79
N ASP A 103 8.61 12.38 7.31
CA ASP A 103 8.49 13.66 6.60
C ASP A 103 9.82 14.42 6.66
N ASN A 104 10.72 14.12 5.72
CA ASN A 104 12.07 14.67 5.63
C ASN A 104 12.47 14.98 4.18
N ASN A 105 13.72 15.44 3.97
CA ASN A 105 14.24 15.80 2.66
C ASN A 105 14.27 14.62 1.70
N TRP A 106 14.67 13.41 2.14
CA TRP A 106 14.69 12.22 1.29
C TRP A 106 13.31 11.89 0.74
N THR A 107 12.29 11.89 1.60
CA THR A 107 10.90 11.65 1.20
C THR A 107 10.40 12.74 0.24
N LYS A 108 10.74 14.01 0.50
CA LYS A 108 10.36 15.13 -0.37
C LYS A 108 11.00 15.01 -1.74
N GLU A 109 12.33 14.84 -1.80
CA GLU A 109 13.07 14.70 -3.06
C GLU A 109 12.55 13.50 -3.87
N THR A 110 12.34 12.36 -3.21
CA THR A 110 11.84 11.16 -3.86
C THR A 110 10.42 11.37 -4.41
N PHE A 111 9.54 12.04 -3.63
CA PHE A 111 8.20 12.37 -4.11
C PHE A 111 8.24 13.31 -5.33
N ASP A 112 9.15 14.28 -5.33
CA ASP A 112 9.33 15.21 -6.46
C ASP A 112 9.74 14.50 -7.76
N LEU A 113 10.48 13.37 -7.67
CA LEU A 113 10.83 12.54 -8.84
C LEU A 113 9.62 11.80 -9.44
N ILE A 114 8.65 11.40 -8.61
CA ILE A 114 7.55 10.52 -9.02
C ILE A 114 6.23 11.24 -9.28
N LYS A 115 5.97 12.41 -8.66
CA LYS A 115 4.66 13.09 -8.61
C LYS A 115 4.04 13.42 -9.97
N ASN A 116 4.86 13.58 -11.01
CA ASN A 116 4.43 13.93 -12.37
C ASN A 116 4.49 12.74 -13.34
N LYS A 117 4.55 11.51 -12.84
CA LYS A 117 4.54 10.29 -13.65
C LYS A 117 3.16 9.63 -13.60
N PRO A 118 2.67 9.07 -14.73
CA PRO A 118 1.35 8.44 -14.79
C PRO A 118 1.34 7.05 -14.15
N LEU A 119 1.74 6.97 -12.88
CA LEU A 119 1.89 5.72 -12.14
C LEU A 119 0.57 5.23 -11.55
N THR A 120 0.42 3.92 -11.46
CA THR A 120 -0.49 3.26 -10.53
C THR A 120 0.21 3.20 -9.18
N ILE A 121 -0.26 4.01 -8.20
CA ILE A 121 0.47 4.22 -6.95
C ILE A 121 -0.37 3.96 -5.71
N ILE A 122 0.23 3.26 -4.76
CA ILE A 122 -0.25 3.11 -3.39
C ILE A 122 0.62 3.99 -2.50
N LEU A 123 -0.02 4.86 -1.71
CA LEU A 123 0.65 5.77 -0.79
C LEU A 123 0.32 5.41 0.65
N ASP A 124 1.35 5.32 1.48
CA ASP A 124 1.27 5.08 2.91
C ASP A 124 2.18 6.04 3.67
N ALA A 125 2.02 6.15 4.97
CA ALA A 125 2.87 6.92 5.88
C ALA A 125 3.14 8.36 5.40
N ALA A 126 4.41 8.79 5.39
CA ALA A 126 4.77 10.18 5.09
C ALA A 126 4.51 10.60 3.64
N PHE A 127 4.47 9.66 2.68
CA PHE A 127 4.17 9.99 1.29
C PHE A 127 2.74 10.49 1.09
N MET A 128 1.77 10.04 1.91
CA MET A 128 0.40 10.56 1.86
C MET A 128 0.31 12.05 2.12
N LYS A 129 1.21 12.63 2.96
CA LYS A 129 1.22 14.07 3.23
C LYS A 129 1.65 14.92 2.04
N LYS A 130 2.25 14.32 1.02
CA LYS A 130 2.78 15.01 -0.16
C LYS A 130 1.80 14.99 -1.33
N ILE A 131 0.76 14.14 -1.29
CA ILE A 131 -0.19 14.03 -2.39
C ILE A 131 -1.02 15.28 -2.56
N LYS A 132 -1.25 15.65 -3.82
CA LYS A 132 -2.12 16.71 -4.24
C LYS A 132 -2.96 16.26 -5.42
N LEU A 133 -4.08 16.92 -5.65
CA LEU A 133 -4.99 16.57 -6.74
C LEU A 133 -4.34 16.72 -8.12
N GLU A 134 -3.49 17.73 -8.29
CA GLU A 134 -2.77 18.01 -9.54
C GLU A 134 -1.66 17.00 -9.89
N ASN A 135 -1.31 16.06 -9.01
CA ASN A 135 -0.32 15.04 -9.37
C ASN A 135 -0.83 14.16 -10.51
N SER A 136 0.07 13.73 -11.41
CA SER A 136 -0.27 13.03 -12.66
C SER A 136 -0.49 11.52 -12.51
N PHE A 137 -0.78 11.02 -11.32
CA PHE A 137 -0.98 9.57 -11.10
C PHE A 137 -2.21 9.04 -11.83
N LYS A 138 -2.06 7.90 -12.52
CA LYS A 138 -3.14 7.19 -13.24
C LYS A 138 -4.16 6.58 -12.26
N THR A 139 -3.67 6.00 -11.18
CA THR A 139 -4.48 5.43 -10.10
C THR A 139 -3.84 5.77 -8.77
N ARG A 140 -4.65 6.22 -7.82
CA ARG A 140 -4.23 6.59 -6.47
C ARG A 140 -4.94 5.73 -5.45
N ILE A 141 -4.17 5.07 -4.58
CA ILE A 141 -4.69 4.32 -3.43
C ILE A 141 -4.02 4.89 -2.19
N LEU A 142 -4.78 5.29 -1.21
CA LEU A 142 -4.30 5.81 0.07
C LEU A 142 -4.63 4.82 1.19
N LEU A 143 -3.66 4.55 2.06
CA LEU A 143 -3.80 3.59 3.16
C LEU A 143 -3.72 4.26 4.54
N PRO A 144 -4.56 5.29 4.86
CA PRO A 144 -4.46 5.98 6.14
C PRO A 144 -5.02 5.14 7.30
N HIS A 145 -4.35 5.17 8.45
CA HIS A 145 -5.00 4.94 9.73
C HIS A 145 -5.70 6.24 10.21
N GLU A 146 -6.49 6.20 11.28
CA GLU A 146 -7.30 7.34 11.73
C GLU A 146 -6.46 8.61 11.97
N GLY A 147 -5.27 8.49 12.56
CA GLY A 147 -4.39 9.65 12.75
C GLY A 147 -3.78 10.21 11.47
N GLU A 148 -3.57 9.39 10.44
CA GLU A 148 -3.14 9.82 9.11
C GLU A 148 -4.29 10.48 8.35
N ALA A 149 -5.48 9.92 8.43
CA ALA A 149 -6.70 10.50 7.88
C ALA A 149 -6.98 11.88 8.47
N ALA A 150 -6.84 12.05 9.78
CA ALA A 150 -6.97 13.31 10.46
C ALA A 150 -6.00 14.39 9.91
N ARG A 151 -4.74 14.00 9.70
CA ARG A 151 -3.75 14.89 9.08
C ARG A 151 -4.08 15.26 7.62
N LEU A 152 -4.59 14.30 6.83
CA LEU A 152 -5.02 14.57 5.46
C LEU A 152 -6.18 15.55 5.39
N LEU A 153 -7.10 15.48 6.35
CA LEU A 153 -8.28 16.34 6.42
C LEU A 153 -8.02 17.67 7.16
N GLY A 154 -7.00 17.74 8.00
CA GLY A 154 -6.72 18.91 8.86
C GLY A 154 -7.67 18.98 10.07
N ILE A 155 -8.11 17.84 10.60
CA ILE A 155 -9.02 17.69 11.74
C ILE A 155 -8.39 16.87 12.86
N GLN A 156 -9.08 16.70 13.99
CA GLN A 156 -8.62 15.88 15.10
C GLN A 156 -8.83 14.39 14.84
N SER A 157 -7.98 13.53 15.38
CA SER A 157 -8.09 12.06 15.22
C SER A 157 -9.37 11.49 15.86
N SER A 158 -9.88 12.12 16.93
CA SER A 158 -11.17 11.79 17.53
C SER A 158 -12.33 12.02 16.58
N GLU A 159 -12.32 13.12 15.82
CA GLU A 159 -13.36 13.41 14.83
C GLU A 159 -13.40 12.35 13.72
N VAL A 160 -12.23 11.89 13.26
CA VAL A 160 -12.17 10.79 12.29
C VAL A 160 -12.73 9.51 12.90
N LYS A 161 -12.38 9.19 14.14
CA LYS A 161 -12.84 8.00 14.85
C LYS A 161 -14.37 7.97 15.01
N ASP A 162 -14.94 9.12 15.34
CA ASP A 162 -16.39 9.25 15.57
C ASP A 162 -17.17 9.26 14.26
N ASN A 163 -16.56 9.74 13.15
CA ASN A 163 -17.22 9.94 11.86
C ASN A 163 -16.41 9.33 10.69
N ARG A 164 -16.05 8.05 10.80
CA ARG A 164 -15.21 7.35 9.80
C ARG A 164 -15.79 7.35 8.39
N LEU A 165 -17.12 7.28 8.26
CA LEU A 165 -17.81 7.27 6.96
C LEU A 165 -17.71 8.61 6.22
N ASP A 166 -17.86 9.72 6.92
CA ASP A 166 -17.75 11.03 6.31
C ASP A 166 -16.27 11.40 6.06
N SER A 167 -15.39 10.96 6.97
CA SER A 167 -13.95 11.12 6.79
C SER A 167 -13.42 10.44 5.53
N ILE A 168 -13.84 9.18 5.26
CA ILE A 168 -13.38 8.47 4.06
C ILE A 168 -13.88 9.13 2.78
N LYS A 169 -15.12 9.61 2.75
CA LYS A 169 -15.68 10.37 1.62
C LYS A 169 -14.91 11.67 1.39
N SER A 170 -14.67 12.43 2.45
CA SER A 170 -13.92 13.69 2.37
C SER A 170 -12.50 13.48 1.82
N ILE A 171 -11.84 12.36 2.15
CA ILE A 171 -10.54 12.02 1.58
C ILE A 171 -10.68 11.64 0.09
N ASN A 172 -11.70 10.83 -0.29
CA ASN A 172 -11.96 10.51 -1.70
C ASN A 172 -12.13 11.79 -2.53
N ASP A 173 -13.00 12.71 -2.09
CA ASP A 173 -13.33 13.95 -2.81
C ASP A 173 -12.10 14.85 -2.92
N LYS A 174 -11.30 14.95 -1.84
CA LYS A 174 -10.12 15.83 -1.79
C LYS A 174 -8.99 15.36 -2.68
N TYR A 175 -8.79 14.05 -2.83
CA TYR A 175 -7.61 13.48 -3.49
C TYR A 175 -7.91 12.65 -4.73
N ASP A 176 -9.17 12.49 -5.11
CA ASP A 176 -9.61 11.62 -6.21
C ASP A 176 -8.92 10.26 -6.17
N SER A 177 -9.14 9.52 -5.09
CA SER A 177 -8.39 8.30 -4.77
C SER A 177 -9.25 7.20 -4.22
N ILE A 178 -8.83 5.96 -4.38
CA ILE A 178 -9.33 4.85 -3.54
C ILE A 178 -8.70 5.00 -2.16
N VAL A 179 -9.51 4.88 -1.12
CA VAL A 179 -9.07 5.02 0.28
C VAL A 179 -9.33 3.74 1.04
N VAL A 180 -8.32 3.23 1.73
CA VAL A 180 -8.42 2.15 2.71
C VAL A 180 -8.20 2.75 4.10
N LEU A 181 -9.27 3.12 4.78
CA LEU A 181 -9.22 3.67 6.14
C LEU A 181 -9.05 2.54 7.14
N LYS A 182 -7.78 2.33 7.53
CA LYS A 182 -7.36 1.27 8.46
C LYS A 182 -8.01 1.44 9.85
N GLY A 183 -8.27 0.33 10.54
CA GLY A 183 -8.84 0.28 11.88
C GLY A 183 -9.85 -0.87 12.02
N TYR A 184 -10.51 -0.95 13.17
CA TYR A 184 -11.55 -1.95 13.37
C TYR A 184 -12.63 -1.82 12.29
N ARG A 185 -12.99 -2.95 11.63
CA ARG A 185 -13.88 -2.93 10.48
C ARG A 185 -13.38 -1.96 9.41
N THR A 186 -12.19 -2.23 8.86
CA THR A 186 -11.55 -1.40 7.82
C THR A 186 -12.55 -1.01 6.72
N LEU A 187 -12.59 0.28 6.41
CA LEU A 187 -13.43 0.84 5.34
C LEU A 187 -12.62 1.03 4.07
N ILE A 188 -13.25 0.74 2.93
CA ILE A 188 -12.66 0.96 1.61
C ILE A 188 -13.65 1.74 0.76
N SER A 189 -13.19 2.78 0.06
CA SER A 189 -14.07 3.58 -0.80
C SER A 189 -13.35 4.06 -2.05
N ASP A 190 -14.10 4.13 -3.17
CA ASP A 190 -13.72 4.76 -4.43
C ASP A 190 -14.43 6.09 -4.68
N GLY A 191 -15.08 6.65 -3.65
CA GLY A 191 -15.94 7.82 -3.74
C GLY A 191 -17.38 7.51 -4.14
N LYS A 192 -17.67 6.36 -4.75
CA LYS A 192 -19.03 5.93 -5.15
C LYS A 192 -19.63 4.97 -4.15
N ASN A 193 -18.86 3.96 -3.77
CA ASN A 193 -19.27 2.92 -2.84
C ASN A 193 -18.37 2.90 -1.61
N ILE A 194 -18.90 2.49 -0.47
CA ILE A 194 -18.13 2.21 0.74
C ILE A 194 -18.32 0.74 1.08
N TYR A 195 -17.21 0.05 1.19
CA TYR A 195 -17.13 -1.35 1.61
C TYR A 195 -16.57 -1.42 3.02
N ARG A 196 -17.13 -2.31 3.85
CA ARG A 196 -16.64 -2.56 5.20
C ARG A 196 -16.28 -4.02 5.35
N CYS A 197 -14.98 -4.30 5.61
CA CYS A 197 -14.51 -5.64 5.85
C CYS A 197 -14.95 -6.12 7.23
N LEU A 198 -15.52 -7.30 7.29
CA LEU A 198 -15.94 -7.91 8.55
C LEU A 198 -14.89 -8.83 9.17
N ASP A 199 -13.88 -9.26 8.39
CA ASP A 199 -12.75 -10.04 8.89
C ASP A 199 -11.77 -9.16 9.68
N GLY A 200 -11.10 -9.76 10.65
CA GLY A 200 -10.05 -9.17 11.46
C GLY A 200 -10.41 -8.95 12.91
N ASP A 201 -9.41 -9.08 13.75
CA ASP A 201 -9.52 -8.93 15.21
C ASP A 201 -8.43 -7.99 15.77
N SER A 202 -8.36 -7.90 17.10
CA SER A 202 -7.42 -7.05 17.84
C SER A 202 -5.95 -7.42 17.64
N LYS A 203 -5.60 -8.61 17.16
CA LYS A 203 -4.23 -9.05 16.85
C LYS A 203 -3.56 -8.17 15.79
N LEU A 204 -4.36 -7.52 14.93
CA LEU A 204 -3.87 -6.55 13.96
C LEU A 204 -3.39 -5.23 14.57
N SER A 205 -3.60 -5.00 15.87
CA SER A 205 -3.11 -3.81 16.57
C SER A 205 -1.62 -3.92 16.98
N THR A 206 -0.80 -4.50 16.09
CA THR A 206 0.63 -4.73 16.29
C THR A 206 1.44 -3.95 15.25
N ALA A 207 2.63 -3.46 15.64
CA ALA A 207 3.52 -2.75 14.72
C ALA A 207 3.91 -3.63 13.53
N GLY A 208 3.92 -3.05 12.32
CA GLY A 208 4.27 -3.73 11.09
C GLY A 208 3.09 -4.35 10.32
N THR A 209 1.93 -4.52 10.95
CA THR A 209 0.75 -5.09 10.27
C THR A 209 0.24 -4.20 9.13
N GLY A 210 0.37 -2.88 9.27
CA GLY A 210 0.07 -1.93 8.19
C GLY A 210 1.01 -2.07 7.00
N ASP A 211 2.30 -2.30 7.25
CA ASP A 211 3.32 -2.51 6.21
C ASP A 211 3.05 -3.82 5.45
N ILE A 212 2.66 -4.87 6.19
CA ILE A 212 2.23 -6.15 5.62
C ILE A 212 1.00 -5.95 4.72
N LEU A 213 -0.01 -5.22 5.18
CA LEU A 213 -1.21 -4.92 4.38
C LEU A 213 -0.85 -4.14 3.11
N ALA A 214 0.02 -3.14 3.21
CA ALA A 214 0.48 -2.35 2.07
C ALA A 214 1.20 -3.22 1.03
N GLY A 215 2.11 -4.11 1.48
CA GLY A 215 2.79 -5.08 0.62
C GLY A 215 1.83 -6.06 -0.07
N LEU A 216 0.84 -6.55 0.66
CA LEU A 216 -0.17 -7.47 0.14
C LEU A 216 -1.04 -6.82 -0.95
N ILE A 217 -1.62 -5.64 -0.69
CA ILE A 217 -2.44 -4.91 -1.66
C ILE A 217 -1.64 -4.59 -2.92
N SER A 218 -0.41 -4.10 -2.76
CA SER A 218 0.45 -3.73 -3.89
C SER A 218 0.85 -4.93 -4.75
N SER A 219 1.07 -6.09 -4.14
CA SER A 219 1.34 -7.34 -4.86
C SER A 219 0.14 -7.80 -5.68
N LEU A 220 -1.07 -7.78 -5.11
CA LEU A 220 -2.30 -8.14 -5.82
C LEU A 220 -2.53 -7.21 -7.02
N LEU A 221 -2.31 -5.91 -6.83
CA LEU A 221 -2.44 -4.91 -7.88
C LEU A 221 -1.41 -5.13 -8.99
N ALA A 222 -0.16 -5.40 -8.66
CA ALA A 222 0.90 -5.70 -9.62
C ALA A 222 0.60 -6.96 -10.44
N GLN A 223 -0.07 -7.95 -9.86
CA GLN A 223 -0.54 -9.16 -10.54
C GLN A 223 -1.78 -8.94 -11.44
N GLY A 224 -2.23 -7.69 -11.61
CA GLY A 224 -3.33 -7.33 -12.50
C GLY A 224 -4.73 -7.42 -11.88
N VAL A 225 -4.86 -7.63 -10.58
CA VAL A 225 -6.15 -7.50 -9.90
C VAL A 225 -6.58 -6.04 -9.94
N LYS A 226 -7.86 -5.77 -10.23
CA LYS A 226 -8.39 -4.40 -10.32
C LYS A 226 -8.16 -3.63 -9.01
N PRO A 227 -7.92 -2.31 -9.04
CA PRO A 227 -7.53 -1.54 -7.86
C PRO A 227 -8.45 -1.70 -6.65
N MET A 228 -9.77 -1.59 -6.84
CA MET A 228 -10.74 -1.77 -5.75
C MET A 228 -10.76 -3.21 -5.23
N ASP A 229 -10.66 -4.20 -6.13
CA ASP A 229 -10.68 -5.61 -5.76
C ASP A 229 -9.38 -6.01 -5.04
N SER A 230 -8.22 -5.41 -5.42
CA SER A 230 -6.95 -5.57 -4.69
C SER A 230 -7.05 -5.06 -3.26
N CYS A 231 -7.69 -3.91 -3.06
CA CYS A 231 -7.91 -3.36 -1.71
C CYS A 231 -8.83 -4.27 -0.89
N LYS A 232 -9.99 -4.67 -1.43
CA LYS A 232 -10.95 -5.55 -0.74
C LYS A 232 -10.32 -6.89 -0.38
N LEU A 233 -9.69 -7.53 -1.36
CA LEU A 233 -9.07 -8.84 -1.18
C LEU A 233 -7.90 -8.76 -0.18
N GLY A 234 -7.03 -7.75 -0.31
CA GLY A 234 -5.89 -7.57 0.59
C GLY A 234 -6.33 -7.35 2.05
N VAL A 235 -7.34 -6.51 2.28
CA VAL A 235 -7.88 -6.28 3.63
C VAL A 235 -8.53 -7.55 4.19
N ALA A 236 -9.30 -8.28 3.40
CA ALA A 236 -9.97 -9.51 3.83
C ALA A 236 -8.97 -10.64 4.13
N ILE A 237 -7.95 -10.86 3.29
CA ILE A 237 -6.87 -11.82 3.56
C ILE A 237 -6.16 -11.46 4.87
N HIS A 238 -5.79 -10.20 5.03
CA HIS A 238 -5.08 -9.71 6.22
C HIS A 238 -5.90 -9.94 7.50
N GLY A 239 -7.21 -9.64 7.45
CA GLY A 239 -8.16 -9.89 8.54
C GLY A 239 -8.32 -11.37 8.85
N SER A 240 -8.65 -12.19 7.85
CA SER A 240 -8.87 -13.63 8.00
C SER A 240 -7.62 -14.38 8.48
N CYS A 241 -6.41 -13.95 8.07
CA CYS A 241 -5.18 -14.52 8.58
C CYS A 241 -4.97 -14.22 10.08
N ALA A 242 -5.30 -13.02 10.54
CA ALA A 242 -5.20 -12.67 11.95
C ALA A 242 -6.14 -13.50 12.83
N GLU A 243 -7.38 -13.70 12.40
CA GLU A 243 -8.35 -14.54 13.11
C GLU A 243 -7.90 -15.99 13.25
N LYS A 244 -7.26 -16.54 12.21
CA LYS A 244 -6.76 -17.92 12.18
C LYS A 244 -5.40 -18.11 12.84
N SER A 245 -4.69 -17.02 13.17
CA SER A 245 -3.41 -17.12 13.85
C SER A 245 -3.58 -17.53 15.31
N ASN A 246 -2.70 -18.39 15.82
CA ASN A 246 -2.71 -18.87 17.22
C ASN A 246 -1.83 -17.99 18.13
N PHE A 247 -1.66 -16.71 17.84
CA PHE A 247 -0.91 -15.77 18.66
C PHE A 247 -1.79 -15.05 19.66
#